data_2c8e23b91ce5deece7f1543ec2ff6ed5
#
_entry.id   2c8e23b91ce5deece7f1543ec2ff6ed5
#
_cell.length_a   1.000
_cell.length_b   1.000
_cell.length_c   1.000
_cell.angle_alpha   90.00
_cell.angle_beta   90.00
_cell.angle_gamma   90.00
#
_symmetry.space_group_name_H-M   'P 1'
#
loop_
_entity.id
_entity.type
_entity.pdbx_description
1 polymer ?
#
loop_
_entity_poly.entity_id
_entity_poly.type
_entity_poly.pdbx_seq_one_letter_code
_entity_poly.pdbx_strand_id
1 'polypeptide(L)' 'MKSRATVPAPTLPDCAECTRLRTAERTAENEGDQSRAIDCRVLLRRHLAAAHRIVL' A
#
# COMPACT_ATOMS: atom_id res chain seq x y z
N MET A 1 -4.19 9.64 20.64
CA MET A 1 -4.43 9.39 20.23
C MET A 1 -4.57 8.86 19.49
N LYS A 2 -4.53 8.47 19.12
CA LYS A 2 -4.76 7.98 18.42
C LYS A 2 -5.16 7.57 17.65
N SER A 3 -5.09 7.28 17.20
CA SER A 3 -5.44 6.98 16.45
C SER A 3 -5.98 6.21 15.77
N ARG A 4 -6.26 6.06 15.26
CA ARG A 4 -6.66 5.33 14.51
C ARG A 4 -6.81 4.77 13.60
N ALA A 5 -7.24 5.06 13.71
CA ALA A 5 -7.00 4.23 13.13
C ALA A 5 -7.15 3.51 11.84
N THR A 6 -6.55 3.89 10.81
CA THR A 6 -6.56 3.19 9.55
C THR A 6 -5.52 2.08 9.58
N VAL A 7 -6.00 0.86 9.31
CA VAL A 7 -5.08 -0.27 9.22
C VAL A 7 -4.52 -0.31 7.81
N PRO A 8 -3.20 -0.28 7.65
CA PRO A 8 -2.62 -0.36 6.31
C PRO A 8 -2.85 -1.74 5.70
N ALA A 9 -2.82 -1.80 4.36
CA ALA A 9 -2.93 -3.06 3.65
C ALA A 9 -1.78 -3.99 4.08
N PRO A 10 -2.04 -5.29 4.19
CA PRO A 10 -0.97 -6.22 4.57
C PRO A 10 0.10 -6.29 3.50
N THR A 11 1.36 -6.42 3.93
CA THR A 11 2.47 -6.61 3.02
C THR A 11 3.24 -7.84 3.46
N LEU A 12 3.78 -8.56 2.51
CA LEU A 12 4.54 -9.76 2.77
C LEU A 12 6.02 -9.39 2.76
N PRO A 13 6.75 -9.65 3.84
CA PRO A 13 8.15 -9.20 3.94
C PRO A 13 9.06 -9.77 2.85
N ASP A 14 8.70 -10.93 2.31
CA ASP A 14 9.52 -11.55 1.26
C ASP A 14 9.16 -11.08 -0.13
N CYS A 15 8.17 -10.21 -0.27
CA CYS A 15 7.73 -9.76 -1.58
C CYS A 15 8.27 -8.36 -1.85
N ALA A 16 9.22 -8.26 -2.77
CA ALA A 16 9.80 -6.96 -3.13
C ALA A 16 8.76 -6.02 -3.72
N GLU A 17 7.80 -6.56 -4.46
CA GLU A 17 6.76 -5.75 -5.07
C GLU A 17 5.85 -5.12 -4.00
N CYS A 18 5.47 -5.90 -2.99
CA CYS A 18 4.68 -5.35 -1.89
C CYS A 18 5.41 -4.22 -1.20
N THR A 19 6.70 -4.43 -0.91
CA THR A 19 7.52 -3.43 -0.25
C THR A 19 7.65 -2.18 -1.10
N ARG A 20 7.89 -2.36 -2.40
CA ARG A 20 8.04 -1.25 -3.32
C ARG A 20 6.78 -0.40 -3.38
N LEU A 21 5.63 -1.05 -3.48
CA LEU A 21 4.36 -0.31 -3.58
C LEU A 21 4.02 0.41 -2.27
N ARG A 22 4.30 -0.22 -1.14
CA ARG A 22 4.09 0.43 0.16
C ARG A 22 4.98 1.64 0.32
N THR A 23 6.25 1.51 -0.07
CA THR A 23 7.20 2.62 0.02
C THR A 23 6.77 3.76 -0.89
N ALA A 24 6.33 3.43 -2.11
CA ALA A 24 5.88 4.45 -3.05
C ALA A 24 4.66 5.21 -2.52
N GLU A 25 3.73 4.48 -1.89
CA GLU A 25 2.56 5.10 -1.29
C GLU A 25 2.97 6.09 -0.19
N ARG A 26 3.86 5.65 0.69
CA ARG A 26 4.32 6.49 1.79
C ARG A 26 5.04 7.73 1.28
N THR A 27 5.88 7.56 0.26
CA THR A 27 6.60 8.67 -0.34
C THR A 27 5.62 9.68 -0.92
N ALA A 28 4.61 9.21 -1.63
CA ALA A 28 3.60 10.09 -2.21
C ALA A 28 2.85 10.86 -1.11
N GLU A 29 2.51 10.18 -0.02
CA GLU A 29 1.83 10.84 1.09
C GLU A 29 2.70 11.92 1.71
N ASN A 30 3.99 11.62 1.88
CA ASN A 30 4.92 12.58 2.47
C ASN A 30 5.10 13.81 1.59
N GLU A 31 4.96 13.63 0.28
CA GLU A 31 5.07 14.73 -0.68
C GLU A 31 3.76 15.46 -0.88
N GLY A 32 2.69 15.00 -0.26
CA GLY A 32 1.38 15.60 -0.43
C GLY A 32 0.71 15.23 -1.75
N ASP A 33 1.21 14.20 -2.43
CA ASP A 33 0.67 13.77 -3.71
C ASP A 33 -0.37 12.69 -3.48
N GLN A 34 -1.59 13.12 -3.19
CA GLN A 34 -2.65 12.19 -2.83
C GLN A 34 -3.10 11.32 -3.98
N SER A 35 -3.10 11.86 -5.18
CA SER A 35 -3.48 11.08 -6.37
C SER A 35 -2.54 9.89 -6.54
N ARG A 36 -1.25 10.15 -6.40
CA ARG A 36 -0.26 9.10 -6.55
C ARG A 36 -0.35 8.08 -5.42
N ALA A 37 -0.61 8.55 -4.20
CA ALA A 37 -0.78 7.66 -3.06
C ALA A 37 -1.95 6.72 -3.28
N ILE A 38 -3.05 7.24 -3.80
CA ILE A 38 -4.23 6.42 -4.10
C ILE A 38 -3.91 5.40 -5.20
N ASP A 39 -3.19 5.81 -6.23
CA ASP A 39 -2.78 4.90 -7.29
C ASP A 39 -1.94 3.75 -6.74
N CYS A 40 -0.96 4.07 -5.88
CA CYS A 40 -0.12 3.05 -5.28
C CYS A 40 -0.95 2.09 -4.43
N ARG A 41 -1.93 2.61 -3.72
CA ARG A 41 -2.81 1.80 -2.90
C ARG A 41 -3.63 0.83 -3.75
N VAL A 42 -4.15 1.31 -4.88
CA VAL A 42 -4.90 0.46 -5.80
C VAL A 42 -4.01 -0.62 -6.39
N LEU A 43 -2.80 -0.23 -6.80
CA LEU A 43 -1.85 -1.19 -7.36
C LEU A 43 -1.46 -2.26 -6.35
N LEU A 44 -1.26 -1.87 -5.09
CA LEU A 44 -0.93 -2.82 -4.04
C LEU A 44 -2.09 -3.81 -3.83
N ARG A 45 -3.31 -3.29 -3.78
CA ARG A 45 -4.48 -4.14 -3.62
C ARG A 45 -4.60 -5.16 -4.76
N ARG A 46 -4.38 -4.71 -5.99
CA ARG A 46 -4.41 -5.59 -7.14
C ARG A 46 -3.33 -6.65 -7.07
N HIS A 47 -2.14 -6.22 -6.67
CA HIS A 47 -1.02 -7.14 -6.52
C HIS A 47 -1.31 -8.21 -5.48
N LEU A 48 -1.87 -7.80 -4.34
CA LEU A 48 -2.21 -8.74 -3.27
C LEU A 48 -3.24 -9.75 -3.75
N ALA A 49 -4.24 -9.30 -4.48
CA ALA A 49 -5.28 -10.19 -4.99
C ALA A 49 -4.73 -11.17 -6.01
N ALA A 50 -3.88 -10.68 -6.93
CA ALA A 50 -3.39 -11.49 -8.04
C ALA A 50 -2.25 -12.42 -7.62
N ALA A 51 -1.32 -11.92 -6.82
CA ALA A 51 -0.11 -12.66 -6.51
C ALA A 51 -0.21 -13.42 -5.19
N HIS A 52 -0.98 -12.91 -4.24
CA HIS A 52 -1.05 -13.48 -2.89
C HIS A 52 -2.44 -13.92 -2.51
N ARG A 53 -3.42 -13.68 -3.38
CA ARG A 53 -4.82 -14.08 -3.18
C ARG A 53 -5.42 -13.49 -1.92
N ILE A 54 -5.03 -12.28 -1.59
CA ILE A 54 -5.56 -11.56 -0.45
C ILE A 54 -6.58 -10.54 -0.97
N VAL A 55 -7.81 -10.66 -0.48
CA VAL A 55 -8.89 -9.75 -0.86
C VAL A 55 -9.13 -8.79 0.29
N LEU A 56 -9.06 -7.52 0.01
CA LEU A 56 -9.22 -6.46 1.01
C LEU A 56 -10.58 -5.79 0.90
#